data_9958915dbba5d611ce732096b15263ce
#
_entry.id   9958915dbba5d611ce732096b15263ce
#
_cell.length_a   1.000
_cell.length_b   1.000
_cell.length_c   1.000
_cell.angle_alpha   90.00
_cell.angle_beta   90.00
_cell.angle_gamma   90.00
#
_symmetry.space_group_name_H-M   'P 1'
#
loop_
_entity.id
_entity.type
_entity.pdbx_description
1 polymer ?
#
loop_
_entity_poly.entity_id
_entity_poly.type
_entity_poly.pdbx_seq_one_letter_code
_entity_poly.pdbx_strand_id
1 'polypeptide(L)'
;MNFDELPEFRKDLKRLQKRFRTLADDLKVVRQVLEVMPDERPPFSFRIDDLGIETCVIKVKKIACKALKGRGVNSGLRLVYAWFPFGERIVCIELYFKGDKETEDKQRILDNFE
;
A
#
# COMPACT_ATOMS: atom_id res chain seq x y z
N MET A 1 0.83 16.91 -2.38
CA MET A 1 1.20 15.60 -1.75
C MET A 1 2.38 14.99 -2.47
N ASN A 2 3.44 14.70 -1.75
CA ASN A 2 4.61 14.04 -2.31
C ASN A 2 4.53 12.53 -2.08
N PHE A 3 4.71 11.75 -3.15
CA PHE A 3 4.73 10.29 -3.09
C PHE A 3 6.14 9.79 -3.35
N ASP A 4 6.69 9.09 -2.36
CA ASP A 4 7.96 8.40 -2.46
C ASP A 4 7.75 6.90 -2.33
N GLU A 5 8.77 6.14 -2.70
CA GLU A 5 8.74 4.67 -2.68
C GLU A 5 10.04 4.14 -2.13
N LEU A 6 9.96 3.17 -1.23
CA LEU A 6 11.16 2.43 -0.84
C LEU A 6 11.65 1.59 -2.03
N PRO A 7 12.96 1.34 -2.12
CA PRO A 7 13.48 0.44 -3.17
C PRO A 7 12.80 -0.93 -3.14
N GLU A 8 12.51 -1.46 -1.96
CA GLU A 8 11.83 -2.74 -1.79
C GLU A 8 10.42 -2.71 -2.37
N PHE A 9 9.70 -1.58 -2.21
CA PHE A 9 8.38 -1.41 -2.81
C PHE A 9 8.45 -1.50 -4.33
N ARG A 10 9.45 -0.85 -4.94
CA ARG A 10 9.64 -0.89 -6.39
C ARG A 10 9.89 -2.31 -6.89
N LYS A 11 10.62 -3.11 -6.13
CA LYS A 11 10.83 -4.53 -6.44
C LYS A 11 9.54 -5.32 -6.35
N ASP A 12 8.72 -5.05 -5.31
CA ASP A 12 7.40 -5.67 -5.18
C ASP A 12 6.54 -5.38 -6.40
N LEU A 13 6.45 -4.12 -6.79
CA LEU A 13 5.65 -3.70 -7.94
C LEU A 13 6.12 -4.37 -9.22
N LYS A 14 7.42 -4.37 -9.45
CA LYS A 14 7.99 -4.99 -10.65
C LYS A 14 7.67 -6.48 -10.73
N ARG A 15 7.79 -7.20 -9.61
CA ARG A 15 7.48 -8.62 -9.53
C ARG A 15 6.01 -8.90 -9.77
N LEU A 16 5.13 -8.16 -9.09
CA LEU A 16 3.68 -8.37 -9.18
C LEU A 16 3.10 -7.90 -10.51
N GLN A 17 3.70 -6.87 -11.13
CA GLN A 17 3.27 -6.38 -12.43
C GLN A 17 3.33 -7.47 -13.51
N LYS A 18 4.25 -8.41 -13.39
CA LYS A 18 4.36 -9.53 -14.33
C LYS A 18 3.14 -10.46 -14.27
N ARG A 19 2.52 -10.57 -13.10
CA ARG A 19 1.32 -11.40 -12.89
C ARG A 19 0.03 -10.61 -13.13
N PHE A 20 0.02 -9.36 -12.68
CA PHE A 20 -1.15 -8.48 -12.74
C PHE A 20 -0.83 -7.29 -13.64
N ARG A 21 -1.04 -7.45 -14.93
CA ARG A 21 -0.59 -6.50 -15.97
C ARG A 21 -1.11 -5.08 -15.80
N THR A 22 -2.27 -4.91 -15.18
CA THR A 22 -2.89 -3.59 -14.98
C THR A 22 -2.46 -2.92 -13.70
N LEU A 23 -1.60 -3.55 -12.90
CA LEU A 23 -1.30 -3.13 -11.53
C LEU A 23 -0.77 -1.70 -11.42
N ALA A 24 0.15 -1.30 -12.30
CA ALA A 24 0.68 0.07 -12.27
C ALA A 24 -0.42 1.11 -12.48
N ASP A 25 -1.35 0.85 -13.40
CA ASP A 25 -2.49 1.74 -13.64
C ASP A 25 -3.49 1.71 -12.49
N ASP A 26 -3.73 0.53 -11.91
CA ASP A 26 -4.62 0.38 -10.77
C ASP A 26 -4.10 1.17 -9.56
N LEU A 27 -2.77 1.19 -9.35
CA LEU A 27 -2.16 1.97 -8.27
C LEU A 27 -2.26 3.48 -8.49
N LYS A 28 -2.32 3.94 -9.73
CA LYS A 28 -2.56 5.37 -10.00
C LYS A 28 -3.90 5.81 -9.42
N VAL A 29 -4.92 4.97 -9.54
CA VAL A 29 -6.25 5.24 -8.96
C VAL A 29 -6.15 5.31 -7.43
N VAL A 30 -5.43 4.37 -6.82
CA VAL A 30 -5.22 4.36 -5.37
C VAL A 30 -4.52 5.66 -4.92
N ARG A 31 -3.47 6.10 -5.65
CA ARG A 31 -2.77 7.35 -5.34
C ARG A 31 -3.70 8.56 -5.39
N GLN A 32 -4.61 8.61 -6.35
CA GLN A 32 -5.60 9.70 -6.44
C GLN A 32 -6.48 9.74 -5.19
N VAL A 33 -6.90 8.58 -4.69
CA VAL A 33 -7.68 8.49 -3.45
C VAL A 33 -6.84 8.98 -2.27
N LEU A 34 -5.58 8.56 -2.18
CA LEU A 34 -4.70 8.94 -1.06
C LEU A 34 -4.34 10.42 -1.06
N GLU A 35 -4.34 11.08 -2.21
CA GLU A 35 -4.13 12.54 -2.26
C GLU A 35 -5.24 13.30 -1.54
N VAL A 36 -6.46 12.78 -1.59
CA VAL A 36 -7.63 13.40 -0.96
C VAL A 36 -7.82 12.88 0.46
N MET A 37 -7.55 11.59 0.68
CA MET A 37 -7.81 10.90 1.94
C MET A 37 -6.58 10.07 2.36
N PRO A 38 -5.50 10.74 2.83
CA PRO A 38 -4.28 10.01 3.19
C PRO A 38 -4.35 9.22 4.50
N ASP A 39 -5.25 9.63 5.44
CA ASP A 39 -5.41 8.91 6.71
C ASP A 39 -6.26 7.66 6.52
N GLU A 40 -6.29 6.81 7.54
CA GLU A 40 -7.08 5.59 7.48
C GLU A 40 -8.56 5.88 7.21
N ARG A 41 -9.18 4.99 6.43
CA ARG A 41 -10.58 5.11 6.07
C ARG A 41 -11.23 3.73 5.92
N PRO A 42 -11.63 3.11 7.03
CA PRO A 42 -12.26 1.80 6.98
C PRO A 42 -13.57 1.83 6.15
N PRO A 43 -13.87 0.81 5.36
CA PRO A 43 -13.13 -0.45 5.18
C PRO A 43 -12.05 -0.41 4.10
N PHE A 44 -11.81 0.75 3.49
CA PHE A 44 -10.81 0.92 2.43
C PHE A 44 -9.39 0.73 2.97
N SER A 45 -9.07 1.38 4.09
CA SER A 45 -7.73 1.35 4.68
C SER A 45 -7.79 1.36 6.20
N PHE A 46 -6.72 0.85 6.82
CA PHE A 46 -6.62 0.69 8.25
C PHE A 46 -5.21 1.04 8.74
N ARG A 47 -5.13 1.74 9.86
CA ARG A 47 -3.84 1.97 10.52
C ARG A 47 -3.32 0.67 11.11
N ILE A 48 -2.01 0.47 11.01
CA ILE A 48 -1.32 -0.65 11.65
C ILE A 48 -0.79 -0.13 13.00
N ASP A 49 -1.40 -0.58 14.10
CA ASP A 49 -1.17 0.00 15.44
C ASP A 49 -0.18 -0.77 16.31
N ASP A 50 0.17 -2.00 15.94
CA ASP A 50 0.94 -2.91 16.80
C ASP A 50 2.45 -2.87 16.53
N LEU A 51 2.94 -1.80 15.92
CA LEU A 51 4.35 -1.69 15.52
C LEU A 51 5.27 -1.09 16.60
N GLY A 52 4.72 -0.36 17.55
CA GLY A 52 5.51 0.29 18.60
C GLY A 52 6.34 1.47 18.10
N ILE A 53 5.95 2.11 17.01
CA ILE A 53 6.62 3.28 16.43
C ILE A 53 5.65 4.45 16.32
N GLU A 54 6.19 5.67 16.25
CA GLU A 54 5.36 6.88 16.12
C GLU A 54 4.87 7.12 14.70
N THR A 55 5.58 6.63 13.70
CA THR A 55 5.22 6.81 12.29
C THR A 55 3.84 6.21 12.02
N CYS A 56 2.99 6.99 11.37
CA CYS A 56 1.68 6.52 10.96
C CYS A 56 1.82 5.60 9.75
N VAL A 57 1.54 4.32 9.94
CA VAL A 57 1.60 3.31 8.88
C VAL A 57 0.20 2.79 8.60
N ILE A 58 -0.18 2.79 7.34
CA ILE A 58 -1.54 2.46 6.92
C ILE A 58 -1.49 1.37 5.84
N LYS A 59 -2.46 0.46 5.91
CA LYS A 59 -2.63 -0.61 4.93
C LYS A 59 -3.93 -0.41 4.16
N VAL A 60 -3.83 -0.32 2.83
CA VAL A 60 -4.98 -0.29 1.93
C VAL A 60 -5.37 -1.72 1.60
N LYS A 61 -6.64 -2.07 1.84
CA LYS A 61 -7.18 -3.43 1.61
C LYS A 61 -8.12 -3.52 0.41
N LYS A 62 -8.74 -2.42 0.00
CA LYS A 62 -9.74 -2.43 -1.06
C LYS A 62 -9.16 -1.83 -2.34
N ILE A 63 -8.35 -2.61 -3.03
CA ILE A 63 -7.70 -2.21 -4.28
C ILE A 63 -8.33 -2.96 -5.44
N ALA A 64 -8.96 -2.24 -6.38
CA ALA A 64 -9.45 -2.83 -7.61
C ALA A 64 -8.26 -3.13 -8.53
N CYS A 65 -8.22 -4.33 -9.08
CA CYS A 65 -7.23 -4.72 -10.06
C CYS A 65 -7.94 -5.27 -11.30
N LYS A 66 -7.85 -4.56 -12.41
CA LYS A 66 -8.56 -4.92 -13.64
C LYS A 66 -8.14 -6.28 -14.18
N ALA A 67 -6.89 -6.70 -13.93
CA ALA A 67 -6.42 -8.02 -14.32
C ALA A 67 -7.10 -9.16 -13.56
N LEU A 68 -7.69 -8.86 -12.39
CA LEU A 68 -8.45 -9.83 -11.59
C LEU A 68 -9.93 -9.61 -11.79
N LYS A 69 -10.43 -10.05 -12.93
CA LYS A 69 -11.83 -9.87 -13.33
C LYS A 69 -12.79 -10.50 -12.32
N GLY A 70 -13.90 -9.82 -12.07
CA GLY A 70 -14.98 -10.30 -11.22
C GLY A 70 -14.74 -10.11 -9.72
N ARG A 71 -13.59 -9.59 -9.30
CA ARG A 71 -13.29 -9.38 -7.88
C ARG A 71 -13.57 -7.97 -7.38
N GLY A 72 -13.60 -6.97 -8.29
CA GLY A 72 -13.76 -5.58 -7.90
C GLY A 72 -12.65 -5.16 -6.94
N VAL A 73 -13.03 -4.52 -5.82
CA VAL A 73 -12.07 -4.07 -4.80
C VAL A 73 -11.55 -5.21 -3.89
N ASN A 74 -12.06 -6.43 -4.08
CA ASN A 74 -11.65 -7.60 -3.28
C ASN A 74 -10.56 -8.41 -4.00
N SER A 75 -9.62 -7.73 -4.61
CA SER A 75 -8.55 -8.35 -5.39
C SER A 75 -7.57 -9.17 -4.54
N GLY A 76 -7.42 -8.81 -3.28
CA GLY A 76 -6.39 -9.39 -2.42
C GLY A 76 -5.07 -8.64 -2.45
N LEU A 77 -4.95 -7.62 -3.30
CA LEU A 77 -3.77 -6.76 -3.30
C LEU A 77 -3.81 -5.82 -2.09
N ARG A 78 -2.64 -5.62 -1.49
CA ARG A 78 -2.47 -4.80 -0.29
C ARG A 78 -1.32 -3.82 -0.51
N LEU A 79 -1.57 -2.54 -0.17
CA LEU A 79 -0.55 -1.49 -0.20
C LEU A 79 -0.32 -1.02 1.23
N VAL A 80 0.94 -1.01 1.65
CA VAL A 80 1.35 -0.48 2.95
C VAL A 80 2.15 0.79 2.71
N TYR A 81 1.79 1.86 3.40
CA TYR A 81 2.50 3.15 3.26
C TYR A 81 2.63 3.85 4.61
N ALA A 82 3.64 4.72 4.70
CA ALA A 82 3.80 5.65 5.82
C ALA A 82 3.27 7.01 5.40
N TRP A 83 2.52 7.65 6.29
CA TRP A 83 1.97 8.98 6.06
C TRP A 83 2.57 9.99 7.03
N PHE A 84 3.08 11.09 6.47
CA PHE A 84 3.67 12.20 7.21
C PHE A 84 2.83 13.44 6.96
N PRO A 85 1.82 13.72 7.82
CA PRO A 85 0.87 14.80 7.56
C PRO A 85 1.50 16.18 7.52
N PHE A 86 2.49 16.46 8.36
CA PHE A 86 3.13 17.77 8.41
C PHE A 86 3.98 18.07 7.17
N GLY A 87 4.51 17.03 6.53
CA GLY A 87 5.27 17.19 5.28
C GLY A 87 4.42 16.94 4.04
N GLU A 88 3.15 16.63 4.18
CA GLU A 88 2.28 16.22 3.08
C GLU A 88 2.94 15.15 2.21
N ARG A 89 3.45 14.10 2.86
CA ARG A 89 4.26 13.08 2.21
C ARG A 89 3.76 11.69 2.52
N ILE A 90 3.77 10.85 1.49
CA ILE A 90 3.49 9.41 1.60
C ILE A 90 4.71 8.66 1.09
N VAL A 91 5.13 7.63 1.83
CA VAL A 91 6.19 6.71 1.42
C VAL A 91 5.59 5.32 1.27
N CYS A 92 5.54 4.80 0.05
CA CYS A 92 5.07 3.44 -0.20
C CYS A 92 6.12 2.44 0.29
N ILE A 93 5.70 1.52 1.15
CA ILE A 93 6.59 0.58 1.86
C ILE A 93 6.55 -0.80 1.21
N GLU A 94 5.36 -1.33 1.01
CA GLU A 94 5.19 -2.70 0.53
C GLU A 94 3.94 -2.83 -0.32
N LEU A 95 4.04 -3.65 -1.36
CA LEU A 95 2.90 -4.10 -2.15
C LEU A 95 2.93 -5.62 -2.12
N TYR A 96 1.82 -6.25 -1.72
CA TYR A 96 1.77 -7.70 -1.70
C TYR A 96 0.38 -8.21 -2.07
N PHE A 97 0.34 -9.47 -2.47
CA PHE A 97 -0.90 -10.18 -2.78
C PHE A 97 -1.23 -11.13 -1.64
N LYS A 98 -2.42 -11.03 -1.07
CA LYS A 98 -2.84 -11.84 0.08
C LYS A 98 -2.77 -13.34 -0.21
N GLY A 99 -2.95 -13.74 -1.47
CA GLY A 99 -2.81 -15.14 -1.87
C GLY A 99 -1.39 -15.69 -1.70
N ASP A 100 -0.38 -14.82 -1.69
CA ASP A 100 1.03 -15.22 -1.55
C ASP A 100 1.49 -15.17 -0.09
N LYS A 101 0.96 -14.22 0.70
CA LYS A 101 1.32 -14.04 2.12
C LYS A 101 0.19 -13.34 2.84
N GLU A 102 -0.01 -13.66 4.10
CA GLU A 102 -1.19 -13.19 4.83
C GLU A 102 -1.07 -11.77 5.40
N THR A 103 0.15 -11.31 5.70
CA THR A 103 0.33 -10.05 6.39
C THR A 103 1.56 -9.29 5.89
N GLU A 104 1.63 -8.01 6.25
CA GLU A 104 2.73 -7.12 5.88
C GLU A 104 4.07 -7.54 6.51
N ASP A 105 5.15 -7.09 5.89
CA ASP A 105 6.52 -7.29 6.38
C ASP A 105 6.82 -6.26 7.48
N LYS A 106 6.58 -6.63 8.73
CA LYS A 106 6.78 -5.74 9.88
C LYS A 106 8.24 -5.34 10.05
N GLN A 107 9.17 -6.24 9.75
CA GLN A 107 10.59 -5.93 9.88
C GLN A 107 11.02 -4.84 8.90
N ARG A 108 10.51 -4.87 7.68
CA ARG A 108 10.77 -3.80 6.70
C ARG A 108 10.31 -2.44 7.23
N ILE A 109 9.12 -2.41 7.84
CA ILE A 109 8.59 -1.17 8.41
C ILE A 109 9.49 -0.67 9.54
N LEU A 110 9.87 -1.53 10.46
CA LEU A 110 10.72 -1.17 11.59
C LEU A 110 12.11 -0.73 11.14
N ASP A 111 12.69 -1.40 10.16
CA ASP A 111 14.02 -1.06 9.64
C ASP A 111 14.07 0.36 9.05
N ASN A 112 12.96 0.85 8.53
CA ASN A 112 12.92 2.15 7.84
C ASN A 112 12.31 3.28 8.67
N PHE A 113 11.49 2.98 9.68
CA PHE A 113 10.71 4.00 10.40
C PHE A 113 10.76 3.88 11.92
N GLU A 114 11.55 3.00 12.43
CA GLU A 114 11.75 2.87 13.88
C GLU A 114 12.54 4.03 14.47
#